data_115375c958c5273fe1e4e1c02cbb274d
#
_entry.id   115375c958c5273fe1e4e1c02cbb274d
#
_cell.length_a   1.000
_cell.length_b   1.000
_cell.length_c   1.000
_cell.angle_alpha   90.00
_cell.angle_beta   90.00
_cell.angle_gamma   90.00
#
_symmetry.space_group_name_H-M   'P 1'
#
loop_
_entity.id
_entity.type
_entity.pdbx_description
1 polymer ?
#
loop_
_entity_poly.entity_id
_entity_poly.type
_entity_poly.pdbx_seq_one_letter_code
_entity_poly.pdbx_strand_id
1 'polypeptide(L)'
;MRLLIDRSEWGRLRVTGGDRTRFLQGLTTVNVEKLADGQHGWGAILNPKGRVLSVIDVARDGDAYVIASEASIAQATRALLERYAVMDDVAFEPLSGPAHQVWDDPATAWDAPIVAGEAPSGEVARPETDPEVERLRIRAGFLRYGVDVGEDHFPFETPLARFLDYGKGCYVGQEPVFRVHAQGNAAHALRGLLIEGAAPIAPGTKLDAPAKGEVTSSVADGDATRALAYLHRTCWEPGAAVAVAGRRATVHELPW
;
A
#
# COMPACT_ATOMS: atom_id res chain seq x y z
N MET A 1 -7.08 -12.37 -14.80
CA MET A 1 -8.28 -11.57 -15.24
C MET A 1 -7.85 -10.11 -15.24
N ARG A 2 -7.90 -9.45 -16.39
CA ARG A 2 -7.52 -8.03 -16.50
C ARG A 2 -8.62 -7.13 -15.97
N LEU A 3 -8.29 -6.26 -15.02
CA LEU A 3 -9.16 -5.20 -14.51
C LEU A 3 -8.51 -3.85 -14.77
N LEU A 4 -9.29 -2.94 -15.32
CA LEU A 4 -8.95 -1.53 -15.41
C LEU A 4 -9.62 -0.82 -14.23
N ILE A 5 -8.84 -0.17 -13.39
CA ILE A 5 -9.30 0.44 -12.13
C ILE A 5 -9.22 1.95 -12.26
N ASP A 6 -10.30 2.63 -11.93
CA ASP A 6 -10.36 4.09 -11.89
C ASP A 6 -9.52 4.62 -10.71
N ARG A 7 -8.56 5.51 -11.03
CA ARG A 7 -7.71 6.23 -10.09
C ARG A 7 -7.85 7.75 -10.21
N SER A 8 -8.89 8.22 -10.88
CA SER A 8 -9.09 9.65 -11.16
C SER A 8 -9.22 10.50 -9.90
N GLU A 9 -9.77 9.93 -8.83
CA GLU A 9 -9.90 10.61 -7.53
C GLU A 9 -8.62 10.59 -6.68
N TRP A 10 -7.60 9.83 -7.08
CA TRP A 10 -6.33 9.80 -6.36
C TRP A 10 -5.64 11.16 -6.43
N GLY A 11 -5.09 11.59 -5.29
CA GLY A 11 -4.24 12.78 -5.26
C GLY A 11 -2.97 12.53 -6.04
N ARG A 12 -2.69 13.38 -7.02
CA ARG A 12 -1.47 13.32 -7.84
C ARG A 12 -0.78 14.67 -7.80
N LEU A 13 0.53 14.64 -7.53
CA LEU A 13 1.35 15.85 -7.43
C LEU A 13 2.57 15.70 -8.34
N ARG A 14 2.75 16.64 -9.25
CA ARG A 14 4.01 16.80 -9.98
C ARG A 14 5.02 17.52 -9.09
N VAL A 15 6.18 16.92 -8.90
CA VAL A 15 7.26 17.44 -8.06
C VAL A 15 8.42 17.87 -8.93
N THR A 16 8.75 19.16 -8.89
CA THR A 16 9.82 19.79 -9.66
C THR A 16 10.77 20.56 -8.74
N GLY A 17 11.78 21.22 -9.30
CA GLY A 17 12.79 21.99 -8.55
C GLY A 17 14.15 21.29 -8.49
N GLY A 18 15.19 22.03 -8.17
CA GLY A 18 16.57 21.55 -8.16
C GLY A 18 16.84 20.47 -7.11
N ASP A 19 16.13 20.53 -5.99
CA ASP A 19 16.30 19.62 -4.85
C ASP A 19 15.36 18.42 -4.85
N ARG A 20 14.43 18.28 -5.82
CA ARG A 20 13.37 17.27 -5.84
C ARG A 20 13.83 15.85 -5.56
N THR A 21 14.93 15.42 -6.15
CA THR A 21 15.46 14.05 -5.98
C THR A 21 15.99 13.86 -4.57
N ARG A 22 16.84 14.77 -4.08
CA ARG A 22 17.39 14.75 -2.73
C ARG A 22 16.29 14.78 -1.68
N PHE A 23 15.30 15.65 -1.87
CA PHE A 23 14.16 15.81 -0.99
C PHE A 23 13.35 14.51 -0.87
N LEU A 24 12.92 13.94 -1.99
CA LEU A 24 12.15 12.69 -2.00
C LEU A 24 12.95 11.50 -1.49
N GLN A 25 14.25 11.46 -1.81
CA GLN A 25 15.17 10.43 -1.31
C GLN A 25 15.27 10.46 0.22
N GLY A 26 15.30 11.64 0.82
CA GLY A 26 15.38 11.80 2.28
C GLY A 26 14.06 11.70 3.02
N LEU A 27 12.92 11.83 2.34
CA LEU A 27 11.60 11.86 3.00
C LEU A 27 10.84 10.53 2.88
N THR A 28 10.98 9.81 1.76
CA THR A 28 10.17 8.62 1.46
C THR A 28 10.97 7.34 1.61
N THR A 29 10.30 6.20 1.72
CA THR A 29 10.97 4.89 1.69
C THR A 29 11.37 4.46 0.27
N VAL A 30 10.85 5.13 -0.78
CA VAL A 30 11.17 4.83 -2.18
C VAL A 30 12.60 5.26 -2.49
N ASN A 31 13.37 4.41 -3.17
CA ASN A 31 14.68 4.80 -3.70
C ASN A 31 14.49 5.50 -5.05
N VAL A 32 14.21 6.81 -4.99
CA VAL A 32 13.89 7.61 -6.19
C VAL A 32 15.09 7.82 -7.11
N GLU A 33 16.31 7.71 -6.59
CA GLU A 33 17.54 7.81 -7.39
C GLU A 33 17.72 6.64 -8.36
N LYS A 34 17.13 5.47 -8.04
CA LYS A 34 17.16 4.28 -8.90
C LYS A 34 16.07 4.26 -9.97
N LEU A 35 15.06 5.13 -9.87
CA LEU A 35 13.99 5.17 -10.85
C LEU A 35 14.50 5.73 -12.17
N ALA A 36 14.47 4.94 -13.23
CA ALA A 36 14.66 5.42 -14.59
C ALA A 36 13.41 6.17 -15.06
N ASP A 37 13.53 6.93 -16.15
CA ASP A 37 12.39 7.63 -16.74
C ASP A 37 11.27 6.65 -17.11
N GLY A 38 10.03 6.99 -16.77
CA GLY A 38 8.85 6.14 -16.91
C GLY A 38 8.72 5.01 -15.87
N GLN A 39 9.70 4.81 -14.99
CA GLN A 39 9.58 3.84 -13.89
C GLN A 39 8.88 4.45 -12.67
N HIS A 40 8.26 3.59 -11.89
CA HIS A 40 7.63 3.95 -10.62
C HIS A 40 8.03 3.01 -9.48
N GLY A 41 7.71 3.40 -8.26
CA GLY A 41 7.93 2.56 -7.09
C GLY A 41 7.00 2.92 -5.94
N TRP A 42 6.47 1.90 -5.29
CA TRP A 42 5.64 2.05 -4.11
C TRP A 42 6.49 2.25 -2.86
N GLY A 43 5.95 2.99 -1.92
CA GLY A 43 6.55 3.19 -0.62
C GLY A 43 5.67 3.97 0.33
N ALA A 44 6.29 4.57 1.32
CA ALA A 44 5.59 5.34 2.35
C ALA A 44 6.36 6.61 2.73
N ILE A 45 5.62 7.58 3.25
CA ILE A 45 6.15 8.64 4.10
C ILE A 45 5.95 8.19 5.54
N LEU A 46 7.00 8.25 6.34
CA LEU A 46 6.98 7.80 7.73
C LEU A 46 7.10 8.98 8.69
N ASN A 47 6.60 8.78 9.91
CA ASN A 47 6.95 9.66 11.01
C ASN A 47 8.34 9.26 11.59
N PRO A 48 8.97 10.11 12.46
CA PRO A 48 10.27 9.77 13.06
C PRO A 48 10.29 8.48 13.88
N LYS A 49 9.13 7.94 14.25
CA LYS A 49 9.00 6.64 14.95
C LYS A 49 8.87 5.46 13.98
N GLY A 50 8.97 5.69 12.66
CA GLY A 50 8.89 4.66 11.62
C GLY A 50 7.46 4.22 11.28
N ARG A 51 6.43 4.94 11.73
CA ARG A 51 5.02 4.63 11.42
C ARG A 51 4.58 5.25 10.12
N VAL A 52 3.67 4.57 9.42
CA VAL A 52 3.18 4.98 8.09
C VAL A 52 2.23 6.16 8.20
N LEU A 53 2.63 7.31 7.64
CA LEU A 53 1.79 8.51 7.51
C LEU A 53 1.05 8.57 6.17
N SER A 54 1.65 8.01 5.12
CA SER A 54 1.05 7.93 3.78
C SER A 54 1.64 6.76 3.00
N VAL A 55 0.82 6.07 2.24
CA VAL A 55 1.25 5.13 1.19
C VAL A 55 1.26 5.88 -0.12
N ILE A 56 2.36 5.81 -0.86
CA ILE A 56 2.58 6.57 -2.09
C ILE A 56 3.13 5.69 -3.20
N ASP A 57 2.73 5.99 -4.43
CA ASP A 57 3.43 5.61 -5.65
C ASP A 57 4.25 6.82 -6.14
N VAL A 58 5.51 6.62 -6.48
CA VAL A 58 6.39 7.67 -7.01
C VAL A 58 6.85 7.23 -8.39
N ALA A 59 6.41 7.94 -9.42
CA ALA A 59 6.83 7.72 -10.80
C ALA A 59 7.82 8.81 -11.24
N ARG A 60 8.85 8.44 -12.00
CA ARG A 60 9.72 9.39 -12.67
C ARG A 60 9.14 9.77 -14.03
N ASP A 61 9.04 11.07 -14.29
CA ASP A 61 8.52 11.67 -15.53
C ASP A 61 9.51 12.72 -16.04
N GLY A 62 10.47 12.29 -16.83
CA GLY A 62 11.59 13.13 -17.31
C GLY A 62 12.38 13.72 -16.15
N ASP A 63 12.36 15.06 -16.07
CA ASP A 63 13.01 15.84 -15.02
C ASP A 63 12.13 16.06 -13.78
N ALA A 64 10.97 15.41 -13.69
CA ALA A 64 10.05 15.53 -12.56
C ALA A 64 9.78 14.17 -11.94
N TYR A 65 9.08 14.19 -10.81
CA TYR A 65 8.43 13.01 -10.25
C TYR A 65 6.93 13.27 -10.12
N VAL A 66 6.13 12.22 -10.25
CA VAL A 66 4.71 12.24 -9.95
C VAL A 66 4.49 11.38 -8.73
N ILE A 67 3.92 11.97 -7.67
CA ILE A 67 3.52 11.24 -6.47
C ILE A 67 2.02 11.03 -6.54
N ALA A 68 1.58 9.78 -6.36
CA ALA A 68 0.17 9.44 -6.22
C ALA A 68 -0.12 8.86 -4.84
N SER A 69 -1.27 9.21 -4.27
CA SER A 69 -1.79 8.69 -3.00
C SER A 69 -3.31 8.59 -3.06
N GLU A 70 -3.88 7.70 -2.22
CA GLU A 70 -5.35 7.55 -2.14
C GLU A 70 -6.05 8.89 -1.89
N ALA A 71 -7.26 9.04 -2.44
CA ALA A 71 -8.10 10.22 -2.26
C ALA A 71 -8.29 10.59 -0.78
N SER A 72 -8.47 9.59 0.08
CA SER A 72 -8.70 9.75 1.53
C SER A 72 -7.58 10.49 2.26
N ILE A 73 -6.33 10.39 1.76
CA ILE A 73 -5.14 11.00 2.38
C ILE A 73 -4.42 11.99 1.48
N ALA A 74 -4.95 12.28 0.31
CA ALA A 74 -4.29 13.13 -0.69
C ALA A 74 -3.90 14.51 -0.13
N GLN A 75 -4.83 15.15 0.58
CA GLN A 75 -4.58 16.45 1.20
C GLN A 75 -3.55 16.37 2.32
N ALA A 76 -3.62 15.34 3.17
CA ALA A 76 -2.65 15.13 4.24
C ALA A 76 -1.25 14.83 3.69
N THR A 77 -1.16 14.02 2.63
CA THR A 77 0.09 13.73 1.93
C THR A 77 0.73 14.99 1.36
N ARG A 78 -0.07 15.83 0.69
CA ARG A 78 0.41 17.13 0.19
C ARG A 78 0.92 18.02 1.32
N ALA A 79 0.15 18.16 2.40
CA ALA A 79 0.55 18.98 3.56
C ALA A 79 1.85 18.47 4.22
N LEU A 80 2.07 17.16 4.25
CA LEU A 80 3.33 16.55 4.71
C LEU A 80 4.50 16.96 3.81
N LEU A 81 4.36 16.84 2.50
CA LEU A 81 5.39 17.22 1.53
C LEU A 81 5.75 18.70 1.67
N GLU A 82 4.75 19.58 1.66
CA GLU A 82 4.95 21.03 1.81
C GLU A 82 5.61 21.40 3.14
N ARG A 83 5.23 20.72 4.23
CA ARG A 83 5.82 20.95 5.56
C ARG A 83 7.31 20.60 5.63
N TYR A 84 7.75 19.58 4.92
CA TYR A 84 9.15 19.16 4.93
C TYR A 84 10.01 19.93 3.92
N ALA A 85 9.42 20.60 2.94
CA ALA A 85 10.10 21.28 1.84
C ALA A 85 10.52 22.73 2.15
N VAL A 86 10.47 23.17 3.41
CA VAL A 86 10.63 24.60 3.80
C VAL A 86 11.96 25.22 3.33
N MET A 87 13.02 24.44 3.22
CA MET A 87 14.37 24.91 2.88
C MET A 87 14.87 24.35 1.54
N ASP A 88 14.03 23.61 0.83
CA ASP A 88 14.39 22.93 -0.42
C ASP A 88 13.80 23.67 -1.62
N ASP A 89 14.54 23.71 -2.72
CA ASP A 89 14.04 24.15 -4.02
C ASP A 89 13.17 23.04 -4.63
N VAL A 90 11.93 22.96 -4.15
CA VAL A 90 10.93 21.97 -4.57
C VAL A 90 9.57 22.62 -4.74
N ALA A 91 8.89 22.35 -5.84
CA ALA A 91 7.53 22.79 -6.11
C ALA A 91 6.59 21.59 -6.30
N PHE A 92 5.36 21.74 -5.81
CA PHE A 92 4.29 20.74 -5.87
C PHE A 92 3.11 21.27 -6.67
N GLU A 93 2.89 20.71 -7.85
CA GLU A 93 1.77 21.06 -8.73
C GLU A 93 0.73 19.96 -8.70
N PRO A 94 -0.53 20.23 -8.28
CA PRO A 94 -1.61 19.25 -8.33
C PRO A 94 -1.94 18.88 -9.77
N LEU A 95 -2.02 17.58 -10.04
CA LEU A 95 -2.48 17.04 -11.30
C LEU A 95 -3.94 16.59 -11.15
N SER A 96 -4.77 16.94 -12.13
CA SER A 96 -6.18 16.57 -12.21
C SER A 96 -6.49 15.81 -13.49
N GLY A 97 -7.73 15.34 -13.62
CA GLY A 97 -8.21 14.60 -14.77
C GLY A 97 -8.13 13.10 -14.60
N PRO A 98 -8.55 12.35 -15.63
CA PRO A 98 -8.64 10.89 -15.57
C PRO A 98 -7.30 10.23 -15.22
N ALA A 99 -7.38 9.13 -14.51
CA ALA A 99 -6.26 8.22 -14.29
C ALA A 99 -6.77 6.81 -14.06
N HIS A 100 -5.96 5.85 -14.43
CA HIS A 100 -6.31 4.43 -14.29
C HIS A 100 -5.09 3.59 -13.94
N GLN A 101 -5.36 2.38 -13.46
CA GLN A 101 -4.36 1.37 -13.18
C GLN A 101 -4.84 0.03 -13.75
N VAL A 102 -3.97 -0.76 -14.36
CA VAL A 102 -4.34 -2.07 -14.92
C VAL A 102 -3.81 -3.18 -14.03
N TRP A 103 -4.69 -4.04 -13.55
CA TRP A 103 -4.33 -5.22 -12.78
C TRP A 103 -4.67 -6.49 -13.56
N ASP A 104 -3.66 -7.23 -13.94
CA ASP A 104 -3.83 -8.51 -14.65
C ASP A 104 -3.85 -9.70 -13.67
N ASP A 105 -3.08 -9.60 -12.61
CA ASP A 105 -2.89 -10.64 -11.60
C ASP A 105 -2.65 -10.02 -10.22
N PRO A 106 -3.12 -10.64 -9.10
CA PRO A 106 -2.80 -10.17 -7.75
C PRO A 106 -1.30 -10.02 -7.49
N ALA A 107 -0.48 -10.90 -8.04
CA ALA A 107 0.97 -10.88 -7.85
C ALA A 107 1.63 -9.63 -8.43
N THR A 108 1.07 -9.06 -9.48
CA THR A 108 1.61 -7.90 -10.22
C THR A 108 0.86 -6.59 -9.97
N ALA A 109 -0.17 -6.59 -9.10
CA ALA A 109 -0.97 -5.39 -8.83
C ALA A 109 -0.14 -4.20 -8.34
N TRP A 110 0.90 -4.47 -7.54
CA TRP A 110 1.81 -3.46 -7.05
C TRP A 110 2.85 -2.99 -8.08
N ASP A 111 3.06 -3.76 -9.16
CA ASP A 111 4.00 -3.41 -10.23
C ASP A 111 3.34 -2.60 -11.34
N ALA A 112 2.02 -2.43 -11.27
CA ALA A 112 1.24 -1.66 -12.23
C ALA A 112 1.30 -0.17 -11.91
N PRO A 113 1.72 0.70 -12.84
CA PRO A 113 1.75 2.14 -12.63
C PRO A 113 0.33 2.74 -12.63
N ILE A 114 0.19 3.87 -11.96
CA ILE A 114 -0.98 4.74 -12.12
C ILE A 114 -0.73 5.63 -13.34
N VAL A 115 -1.53 5.42 -14.38
CA VAL A 115 -1.39 6.09 -15.68
C VAL A 115 -2.39 7.26 -15.76
N ALA A 116 -1.87 8.46 -16.02
CA ALA A 116 -2.71 9.64 -16.28
C ALA A 116 -3.32 9.55 -17.69
N GLY A 117 -4.56 9.99 -17.82
CA GLY A 117 -5.31 10.01 -19.08
C GLY A 117 -6.51 9.07 -19.09
N GLU A 118 -7.27 9.16 -20.16
CA GLU A 118 -8.46 8.33 -20.37
C GLU A 118 -8.11 6.84 -20.44
N ALA A 119 -9.06 6.01 -20.05
CA ALA A 119 -8.97 4.58 -20.26
C ALA A 119 -8.74 4.22 -21.73
N PRO A 120 -8.03 3.14 -22.05
CA PRO A 120 -7.88 2.68 -23.43
C PRO A 120 -9.23 2.52 -24.13
N SER A 121 -9.28 2.85 -25.42
CA SER A 121 -10.52 2.84 -26.19
C SER A 121 -11.26 1.50 -26.10
N GLY A 122 -12.53 1.57 -25.72
CA GLY A 122 -13.40 0.39 -25.57
C GLY A 122 -13.31 -0.32 -24.21
N GLU A 123 -12.46 0.14 -23.30
CA GLU A 123 -12.40 -0.36 -21.93
C GLU A 123 -13.09 0.61 -20.96
N VAL A 124 -13.74 0.07 -19.93
CA VAL A 124 -14.40 0.84 -18.88
C VAL A 124 -13.63 0.62 -17.58
N ALA A 125 -13.11 1.71 -17.00
CA ALA A 125 -12.47 1.66 -15.71
C ALA A 125 -13.52 1.40 -14.61
N ARG A 126 -13.21 0.46 -13.71
CA ARG A 126 -14.07 0.08 -12.60
C ARG A 126 -13.76 0.92 -11.37
N PRO A 127 -14.73 1.35 -10.60
CA PRO A 127 -14.48 2.05 -9.35
C PRO A 127 -13.81 1.10 -8.33
N GLU A 128 -13.06 1.67 -7.40
CA GLU A 128 -12.41 0.91 -6.31
C GLU A 128 -13.39 0.14 -5.42
N THR A 129 -14.65 0.55 -5.42
CA THR A 129 -15.75 -0.10 -4.69
C THR A 129 -16.34 -1.32 -5.43
N ASP A 130 -15.90 -1.59 -6.66
CA ASP A 130 -16.37 -2.77 -7.42
C ASP A 130 -15.94 -4.05 -6.68
N PRO A 131 -16.87 -5.01 -6.46
CA PRO A 131 -16.55 -6.24 -5.71
C PRO A 131 -15.44 -7.10 -6.34
N GLU A 132 -15.25 -7.05 -7.67
CA GLU A 132 -14.16 -7.77 -8.33
C GLU A 132 -12.81 -7.07 -8.09
N VAL A 133 -12.80 -5.73 -8.09
CA VAL A 133 -11.62 -4.95 -7.71
C VAL A 133 -11.26 -5.24 -6.25
N GLU A 134 -12.24 -5.28 -5.35
CA GLU A 134 -12.01 -5.57 -3.93
C GLU A 134 -11.47 -6.99 -3.71
N ARG A 135 -11.99 -7.99 -4.43
CA ARG A 135 -11.43 -9.37 -4.38
C ARG A 135 -9.98 -9.42 -4.82
N LEU A 136 -9.66 -8.73 -5.92
CA LEU A 136 -8.30 -8.69 -6.43
C LEU A 136 -7.38 -7.92 -5.49
N ARG A 137 -7.84 -6.78 -4.95
CA ARG A 137 -7.14 -5.96 -3.97
C ARG A 137 -6.71 -6.76 -2.74
N ILE A 138 -7.66 -7.49 -2.14
CA ILE A 138 -7.40 -8.31 -0.94
C ILE A 138 -6.39 -9.41 -1.26
N ARG A 139 -6.51 -10.08 -2.41
CA ARG A 139 -5.56 -11.11 -2.85
C ARG A 139 -4.15 -10.56 -3.12
N ALA A 140 -4.07 -9.36 -3.67
CA ALA A 140 -2.81 -8.66 -3.90
C ALA A 140 -2.17 -8.14 -2.59
N GLY A 141 -2.94 -8.04 -1.52
CA GLY A 141 -2.54 -7.29 -0.33
C GLY A 141 -2.38 -5.80 -0.61
N PHE A 142 -3.09 -5.27 -1.63
CA PHE A 142 -3.02 -3.86 -1.96
C PHE A 142 -3.73 -3.04 -0.87
N LEU A 143 -2.97 -2.18 -0.21
CA LEU A 143 -3.38 -1.50 1.02
C LEU A 143 -4.38 -0.37 0.75
N ARG A 144 -5.34 -0.22 1.65
CA ARG A 144 -6.20 0.95 1.77
C ARG A 144 -5.83 1.69 3.05
N TYR A 145 -5.44 2.96 2.92
CA TYR A 145 -5.05 3.76 4.08
C TYR A 145 -6.25 4.04 4.99
N GLY A 146 -6.01 3.97 6.30
CA GLY A 146 -7.07 4.11 7.30
C GLY A 146 -7.91 2.84 7.52
N VAL A 147 -7.69 1.80 6.69
CA VAL A 147 -8.36 0.49 6.81
C VAL A 147 -7.32 -0.61 7.05
N ASP A 148 -6.41 -0.81 6.10
CA ASP A 148 -5.39 -1.86 6.19
C ASP A 148 -4.04 -1.35 6.71
N VAL A 149 -3.79 -0.06 6.65
CA VAL A 149 -2.56 0.57 7.11
C VAL A 149 -2.84 1.99 7.61
N GLY A 150 -2.06 2.46 8.55
CA GLY A 150 -2.14 3.83 9.10
C GLY A 150 -1.04 4.06 10.13
N GLU A 151 -1.19 5.12 10.94
CA GLU A 151 -0.17 5.59 11.89
C GLU A 151 0.20 4.58 13.00
N ASP A 152 -0.58 3.52 13.17
CA ASP A 152 -0.29 2.44 14.13
C ASP A 152 0.58 1.32 13.53
N HIS A 153 0.90 1.39 12.23
CA HIS A 153 1.58 0.30 11.52
C HIS A 153 2.98 0.72 11.03
N PHE A 154 3.87 -0.27 10.99
CA PHE A 154 5.15 -0.13 10.33
C PHE A 154 5.09 -0.65 8.88
N PRO A 155 5.90 -0.11 7.95
CA PRO A 155 5.88 -0.58 6.56
C PRO A 155 6.30 -2.05 6.43
N PHE A 156 7.20 -2.54 7.29
CA PHE A 156 7.65 -3.95 7.29
C PHE A 156 6.58 -4.94 7.80
N GLU A 157 5.51 -4.49 8.42
CA GLU A 157 4.37 -5.33 8.82
C GLU A 157 3.39 -5.57 7.66
N THR A 158 3.59 -4.92 6.52
CA THR A 158 2.70 -4.89 5.35
C THR A 158 3.44 -5.34 4.08
N PRO A 159 2.76 -5.52 2.95
CA PRO A 159 3.40 -5.75 1.65
C PRO A 159 4.39 -4.67 1.21
N LEU A 160 4.38 -3.48 1.82
CA LEU A 160 5.41 -2.45 1.58
C LEU A 160 6.81 -2.91 1.98
N ALA A 161 6.93 -3.96 2.80
CA ALA A 161 8.21 -4.56 3.18
C ALA A 161 9.09 -4.91 1.97
N ARG A 162 8.48 -5.34 0.86
CA ARG A 162 9.18 -5.71 -0.38
C ARG A 162 9.79 -4.52 -1.13
N PHE A 163 9.34 -3.31 -0.84
CA PHE A 163 9.82 -2.07 -1.46
C PHE A 163 10.80 -1.30 -0.59
N LEU A 164 11.11 -1.79 0.59
CA LEU A 164 12.09 -1.16 1.47
C LEU A 164 13.50 -1.40 0.94
N ASP A 165 14.15 -0.34 0.48
CA ASP A 165 15.57 -0.39 0.09
C ASP A 165 16.46 0.02 1.28
N TYR A 166 17.04 -0.99 1.91
CA TYR A 166 17.93 -0.77 3.07
C TYR A 166 19.28 -0.15 2.71
N GLY A 167 19.61 -0.01 1.43
CA GLY A 167 20.83 0.59 0.92
C GLY A 167 20.66 2.02 0.39
N LYS A 168 19.45 2.60 0.40
CA LYS A 168 19.16 3.89 -0.23
C LYS A 168 19.68 5.15 0.50
N GLY A 169 20.33 5.03 1.62
CA GLY A 169 20.73 6.18 2.45
C GLY A 169 19.66 6.56 3.48
N CYS A 170 19.86 7.69 4.17
CA CYS A 170 18.99 8.10 5.28
C CYS A 170 17.66 8.69 4.82
N TYR A 171 16.60 8.33 5.50
CA TYR A 171 15.26 8.91 5.34
C TYR A 171 14.54 9.02 6.68
N VAL A 172 13.49 9.85 6.73
CA VAL A 172 12.71 10.05 7.96
C VAL A 172 12.08 8.73 8.43
N GLY A 173 12.27 8.39 9.69
CA GLY A 173 11.71 7.16 10.29
C GLY A 173 12.48 5.86 9.99
N GLN A 174 13.65 5.94 9.38
CA GLN A 174 14.46 4.78 9.01
C GLN A 174 14.94 3.95 10.21
N GLU A 175 15.35 4.58 11.31
CA GLU A 175 16.01 3.88 12.42
C GLU A 175 15.17 2.73 13.00
N PRO A 176 13.89 2.89 13.36
CA PRO A 176 13.06 1.78 13.82
C PRO A 176 12.90 0.67 12.77
N VAL A 177 12.81 1.04 11.48
CA VAL A 177 12.68 0.08 10.36
C VAL A 177 13.94 -0.78 10.25
N PHE A 178 15.13 -0.17 10.27
CA PHE A 178 16.40 -0.89 10.24
C PHE A 178 16.60 -1.77 11.47
N ARG A 179 16.23 -1.30 12.66
CA ARG A 179 16.36 -2.07 13.89
C ARG A 179 15.59 -3.38 13.82
N VAL A 180 14.33 -3.33 13.38
CA VAL A 180 13.51 -4.53 13.26
C VAL A 180 14.04 -5.45 12.16
N HIS A 181 14.47 -4.91 11.03
CA HIS A 181 15.09 -5.69 9.96
C HIS A 181 16.33 -6.45 10.46
N ALA A 182 17.25 -5.75 11.15
CA ALA A 182 18.49 -6.34 11.67
C ALA A 182 18.26 -7.41 12.76
N GLN A 183 17.19 -7.28 13.54
CA GLN A 183 16.88 -8.18 14.66
C GLN A 183 15.90 -9.29 14.29
N GLY A 184 15.20 -9.19 13.13
CA GLY A 184 14.18 -10.16 12.71
C GLY A 184 12.96 -10.22 13.63
N ASN A 185 12.63 -9.13 14.34
CA ASN A 185 11.68 -9.14 15.46
C ASN A 185 10.33 -8.44 15.15
N ALA A 186 9.82 -8.52 13.94
CA ALA A 186 8.44 -8.10 13.69
C ALA A 186 7.47 -8.94 14.55
N ALA A 187 6.59 -8.26 15.27
CA ALA A 187 5.60 -8.93 16.13
C ALA A 187 4.34 -9.32 15.37
N HIS A 188 3.99 -8.55 14.35
CA HIS A 188 2.80 -8.74 13.53
C HIS A 188 3.15 -8.63 12.03
N ALA A 189 2.30 -9.24 11.21
CA ALA A 189 2.34 -9.06 9.77
C ALA A 189 0.93 -9.13 9.19
N LEU A 190 0.67 -8.33 8.16
CA LEU A 190 -0.54 -8.43 7.35
C LEU A 190 -0.48 -9.72 6.53
N ARG A 191 -1.55 -10.50 6.58
CA ARG A 191 -1.70 -11.79 5.89
C ARG A 191 -3.06 -11.87 5.20
N GLY A 192 -3.15 -12.74 4.20
CA GLY A 192 -4.42 -13.17 3.63
C GLY A 192 -5.06 -14.24 4.49
N LEU A 193 -6.38 -14.22 4.60
CA LEU A 193 -7.19 -15.29 5.20
C LEU A 193 -8.22 -15.79 4.20
N LEU A 194 -8.25 -17.10 3.98
CA LEU A 194 -9.36 -17.78 3.33
C LEU A 194 -10.25 -18.37 4.42
N ILE A 195 -11.45 -17.83 4.56
CA ILE A 195 -12.39 -18.12 5.65
C ILE A 195 -13.57 -18.92 5.08
N GLU A 196 -13.96 -20.02 5.73
CA GLU A 196 -15.12 -20.82 5.33
C GLU A 196 -16.42 -20.00 5.41
N GLY A 197 -17.26 -20.11 4.35
CA GLY A 197 -18.55 -19.41 4.23
C GLY A 197 -18.43 -17.99 3.64
N ALA A 198 -19.44 -17.57 2.92
CA ALA A 198 -19.42 -16.38 2.05
C ALA A 198 -19.74 -15.06 2.73
N ALA A 199 -20.06 -15.04 4.03
CA ALA A 199 -20.41 -13.79 4.72
C ALA A 199 -19.14 -13.00 5.10
N PRO A 200 -18.95 -11.76 4.61
CA PRO A 200 -17.81 -10.92 5.00
C PRO A 200 -17.69 -10.74 6.51
N ILE A 201 -16.47 -10.56 6.97
CA ILE A 201 -16.13 -10.28 8.38
C ILE A 201 -15.99 -8.77 8.55
N ALA A 202 -16.57 -8.22 9.60
CA ALA A 202 -16.45 -6.79 9.88
C ALA A 202 -14.99 -6.41 10.20
N PRO A 203 -14.48 -5.25 9.69
CA PRO A 203 -13.20 -4.71 10.12
C PRO A 203 -13.13 -4.57 11.65
N GLY A 204 -11.97 -4.79 12.23
CA GLY A 204 -11.76 -4.77 13.69
C GLY A 204 -12.13 -6.08 14.39
N THR A 205 -12.70 -7.08 13.68
CA THR A 205 -12.99 -8.38 14.29
C THR A 205 -11.68 -9.10 14.66
N LYS A 206 -11.56 -9.45 15.93
CA LYS A 206 -10.41 -10.22 16.43
C LYS A 206 -10.52 -11.68 16.02
N LEU A 207 -9.37 -12.33 15.85
CA LEU A 207 -9.32 -13.78 15.69
C LEU A 207 -9.75 -14.46 16.99
N ASP A 208 -10.31 -15.66 16.84
CA ASP A 208 -10.71 -16.49 17.99
C ASP A 208 -9.46 -17.07 18.69
N ALA A 209 -9.51 -17.17 20.01
CA ALA A 209 -8.41 -17.74 20.79
C ALA A 209 -8.11 -19.20 20.38
N PRO A 210 -6.84 -19.65 20.39
CA PRO A 210 -5.67 -18.96 20.92
C PRO A 210 -4.97 -18.03 19.92
N ALA A 211 -5.44 -17.91 18.65
CA ALA A 211 -4.85 -17.03 17.66
C ALA A 211 -4.98 -15.56 18.07
N LYS A 212 -4.01 -14.75 17.68
CA LYS A 212 -3.98 -13.31 17.96
C LYS A 212 -3.87 -12.54 16.65
N GLY A 213 -4.85 -11.69 16.39
CA GLY A 213 -4.89 -10.86 15.20
C GLY A 213 -6.21 -10.14 15.06
N GLU A 214 -6.33 -9.38 13.97
CA GLU A 214 -7.50 -8.55 13.69
C GLU A 214 -7.70 -8.44 12.18
N VAL A 215 -8.94 -8.64 11.73
CA VAL A 215 -9.33 -8.46 10.33
C VAL A 215 -9.44 -6.96 10.01
N THR A 216 -8.84 -6.54 8.89
CA THR A 216 -8.92 -5.16 8.39
C THR A 216 -9.89 -5.01 7.22
N SER A 217 -9.85 -5.95 6.29
CA SER A 217 -10.71 -5.95 5.10
C SER A 217 -11.22 -7.36 4.81
N SER A 218 -12.41 -7.48 4.26
CA SER A 218 -12.93 -8.77 3.79
C SER A 218 -13.93 -8.62 2.66
N VAL A 219 -14.04 -9.65 1.82
CA VAL A 219 -14.99 -9.73 0.70
C VAL A 219 -15.45 -11.17 0.49
N ALA A 220 -16.70 -11.34 0.08
CA ALA A 220 -17.20 -12.65 -0.35
C ALA A 220 -16.54 -13.08 -1.67
N ASP A 221 -16.19 -14.37 -1.77
CA ASP A 221 -15.59 -14.97 -2.97
C ASP A 221 -16.09 -16.41 -3.13
N GLY A 222 -17.14 -16.59 -3.92
CA GLY A 222 -17.83 -17.87 -4.06
C GLY A 222 -18.50 -18.30 -2.74
N ASP A 223 -18.16 -19.48 -2.26
CA ASP A 223 -18.60 -20.06 -0.99
C ASP A 223 -17.70 -19.74 0.21
N ALA A 224 -16.66 -18.93 -0.01
CA ALA A 224 -15.70 -18.51 0.99
C ALA A 224 -15.69 -16.99 1.19
N THR A 225 -14.95 -16.54 2.18
CA THR A 225 -14.60 -15.12 2.41
C THR A 225 -13.10 -14.97 2.33
N ARG A 226 -12.64 -13.97 1.57
CA ARG A 226 -11.24 -13.54 1.58
C ARG A 226 -11.10 -12.33 2.48
N ALA A 227 -10.03 -12.29 3.27
CA ALA A 227 -9.78 -11.19 4.16
C ALA A 227 -8.29 -10.83 4.25
N LEU A 228 -8.02 -9.59 4.62
CA LEU A 228 -6.73 -9.14 5.15
C LEU A 228 -6.82 -9.07 6.67
N ALA A 229 -5.78 -9.51 7.35
CA ALA A 229 -5.72 -9.47 8.80
C ALA A 229 -4.27 -9.27 9.28
N TYR A 230 -4.07 -8.46 10.30
CA TYR A 230 -2.82 -8.48 11.06
C TYR A 230 -2.79 -9.68 11.97
N LEU A 231 -1.78 -10.53 11.81
CA LEU A 231 -1.56 -11.71 12.64
C LEU A 231 -0.30 -11.55 13.47
N HIS A 232 -0.38 -11.98 14.72
CA HIS A 232 0.81 -12.10 15.56
C HIS A 232 1.70 -13.25 15.08
N ARG A 233 3.03 -13.13 15.25
CA ARG A 233 4.03 -14.10 14.78
C ARG A 233 3.80 -15.55 15.24
N THR A 234 3.00 -15.79 16.26
CA THR A 234 2.66 -17.13 16.73
C THR A 234 1.66 -17.87 15.84
N CYS A 235 1.00 -17.16 14.91
CA CYS A 235 -0.05 -17.74 14.06
C CYS A 235 -0.04 -17.20 12.61
N TRP A 236 1.01 -16.53 12.17
CA TRP A 236 1.05 -15.88 10.84
C TRP A 236 1.64 -16.75 9.71
N GLU A 237 2.09 -17.97 10.02
CA GLU A 237 2.74 -18.82 9.02
C GLU A 237 1.73 -19.24 7.93
N PRO A 238 2.11 -19.17 6.64
CA PRO A 238 1.27 -19.63 5.55
C PRO A 238 0.86 -21.09 5.74
N GLY A 239 -0.42 -21.41 5.52
CA GLY A 239 -1.00 -22.72 5.77
C GLY A 239 -1.47 -22.97 7.21
N ALA A 240 -1.16 -22.07 8.15
CA ALA A 240 -1.66 -22.19 9.51
C ALA A 240 -3.20 -22.10 9.53
N ALA A 241 -3.82 -22.93 10.37
CA ALA A 241 -5.25 -22.87 10.63
C ALA A 241 -5.53 -21.94 11.81
N VAL A 242 -6.43 -21.00 11.61
CA VAL A 242 -6.94 -20.07 12.63
C VAL A 242 -8.47 -20.07 12.59
N ALA A 243 -9.11 -19.32 13.47
CA ALA A 243 -10.55 -19.11 13.42
C ALA A 243 -10.87 -17.64 13.65
N VAL A 244 -11.96 -17.16 13.07
CA VAL A 244 -12.51 -15.83 13.24
C VAL A 244 -14.02 -15.88 13.18
N ALA A 245 -14.69 -15.29 14.16
CA ALA A 245 -16.16 -15.30 14.29
C ALA A 245 -16.74 -16.73 14.24
N GLY A 246 -16.06 -17.72 14.88
CA GLY A 246 -16.47 -19.12 14.91
C GLY A 246 -16.25 -19.88 13.61
N ARG A 247 -15.60 -19.29 12.60
CA ARG A 247 -15.37 -19.90 11.26
C ARG A 247 -13.89 -20.23 11.10
N ARG A 248 -13.62 -21.39 10.48
CA ARG A 248 -12.25 -21.80 10.15
C ARG A 248 -11.67 -20.89 9.07
N ALA A 249 -10.38 -20.61 9.18
CA ALA A 249 -9.64 -19.85 8.20
C ALA A 249 -8.23 -20.43 8.02
N THR A 250 -7.72 -20.32 6.79
CA THR A 250 -6.33 -20.65 6.44
C THR A 250 -5.57 -19.38 6.16
N VAL A 251 -4.36 -19.30 6.72
CA VAL A 251 -3.44 -18.16 6.52
C VAL A 251 -2.71 -18.29 5.19
N HIS A 252 -2.62 -17.18 4.46
CA HIS A 252 -1.87 -17.07 3.21
C HIS A 252 -0.87 -15.93 3.27
N GLU A 253 0.26 -16.11 2.60
CA GLU A 253 1.17 -15.00 2.30
C GLU A 253 0.57 -14.11 1.21
N LEU A 254 0.95 -12.84 1.19
CA LEU A 254 0.50 -11.87 0.19
C LEU A 254 1.59 -11.65 -0.87
N PRO A 255 1.25 -11.62 -2.15
CA PRO A 255 -0.03 -11.91 -2.81
C PRO A 255 -0.37 -13.41 -2.87
N TRP A 256 -1.64 -13.79 -3.08
CA TRP A 256 -2.14 -15.17 -3.10
C TRP A 256 -3.32 -15.43 -4.05
#